data_54af09bb053504ff620271ce503a2e7d
#
_entry.id   54af09bb053504ff620271ce503a2e7d
#
_cell.length_a   1.000
_cell.length_b   1.000
_cell.length_c   1.000
_cell.angle_alpha   90.00
_cell.angle_beta   90.00
_cell.angle_gamma   90.00
#
_symmetry.space_group_name_H-M   'P 1'
#
loop_
_entity.id
_entity.type
_entity.pdbx_description
1 polymer ?
#
loop_
_entity_poly.entity_id
_entity_poly.type
_entity_poly.pdbx_seq_one_letter_code
_entity_poly.pdbx_strand_id
1 'polypeptide(L)'
;MDTFFKNYPLVQYGNTVANTVAVNLMSKIAFQKKLQQNFEIFHPYTIQEGDRADTIAYLYYGDSGYDWLVYYCNNIVDPYYDWYMDTNTFNQYITSKYGSITASKTKIKFFRSNYLNDDSMISPAAYQALSSSQKRFWRGVTGMDNTIIRYERKKEDVIFNTNMVKQLSISLVGNTQFTTNEYVIQRSGLITVGSAEVSFANSTVCIINNVLGTISTSNNLEGSQSGANATVSSVNTLSTSIAADIQSYFEDVSFYEYENELNEQKKNIKLIDVAYVGAIEQEFKDLLSS
;
A
#
# COMPACT_ATOMS: atom_id res chain seq x y z
N MET A 1 -3.72 -31.67 -16.72
CA MET A 1 -3.77 -30.35 -16.04
C MET A 1 -5.16 -30.18 -15.44
N ASP A 2 -5.29 -30.47 -14.16
CA ASP A 2 -6.49 -30.06 -13.47
C ASP A 2 -6.36 -28.57 -13.21
N THR A 3 -7.09 -27.80 -13.98
CA THR A 3 -7.03 -26.34 -13.86
C THR A 3 -7.75 -25.92 -12.57
N PHE A 4 -7.12 -25.06 -11.80
CA PHE A 4 -7.65 -24.45 -10.57
C PHE A 4 -9.11 -24.01 -10.71
N PHE A 5 -9.48 -23.43 -11.87
CA PHE A 5 -10.82 -22.93 -12.15
C PHE A 5 -11.88 -24.01 -12.43
N LYS A 6 -11.51 -25.29 -12.57
CA LYS A 6 -12.45 -26.37 -12.86
C LYS A 6 -13.52 -26.57 -11.78
N ASN A 7 -13.19 -26.25 -10.55
CA ASN A 7 -14.05 -26.40 -9.38
C ASN A 7 -14.86 -25.13 -9.04
N TYR A 8 -14.68 -24.04 -9.78
CA TYR A 8 -15.42 -22.81 -9.55
C TYR A 8 -16.88 -22.95 -10.00
N PRO A 9 -17.83 -22.31 -9.28
CA PRO A 9 -19.23 -22.34 -9.64
C PRO A 9 -19.44 -21.71 -11.03
N LEU A 10 -20.40 -22.25 -11.75
CA LEU A 10 -20.76 -21.75 -13.08
C LEU A 10 -21.90 -20.73 -12.94
N VAL A 11 -21.79 -19.62 -13.63
CA VAL A 11 -22.80 -18.56 -13.69
C VAL A 11 -23.29 -18.40 -15.12
N GLN A 12 -24.61 -18.26 -15.28
CA GLN A 12 -25.19 -17.89 -16.56
C GLN A 12 -24.98 -16.40 -16.78
N TYR A 13 -24.25 -16.06 -17.83
CA TYR A 13 -23.96 -14.69 -18.22
C TYR A 13 -24.60 -14.41 -19.58
N GLY A 14 -25.43 -13.37 -19.63
CA GLY A 14 -26.07 -12.95 -20.87
C GLY A 14 -27.53 -12.52 -20.67
N ASN A 15 -28.10 -11.93 -21.71
CA ASN A 15 -29.52 -11.58 -21.80
C ASN A 15 -30.30 -12.72 -22.48
N THR A 16 -31.60 -12.60 -22.54
CA THR A 16 -32.56 -13.64 -22.99
C THR A 16 -32.32 -14.26 -24.36
N VAL A 17 -31.33 -13.78 -25.13
CA VAL A 17 -31.05 -14.22 -26.51
C VAL A 17 -29.76 -15.03 -26.64
N ALA A 18 -28.78 -14.86 -25.71
CA ALA A 18 -27.53 -15.63 -25.74
C ALA A 18 -27.06 -15.90 -24.30
N ASN A 19 -27.49 -17.01 -23.74
CA ASN A 19 -26.99 -17.49 -22.45
C ASN A 19 -25.66 -18.22 -22.64
N THR A 20 -24.59 -17.61 -22.16
CA THR A 20 -23.27 -18.24 -22.06
C THR A 20 -23.04 -18.67 -20.62
N VAL A 21 -22.60 -19.91 -20.42
CA VAL A 21 -22.18 -20.38 -19.12
C VAL A 21 -20.70 -20.00 -18.94
N ALA A 22 -20.39 -19.25 -17.90
CA ALA A 22 -19.03 -18.81 -17.60
C ALA A 22 -18.65 -19.24 -16.16
N VAL A 23 -17.37 -19.43 -15.94
CA VAL A 23 -16.84 -19.69 -14.60
C VAL A 23 -16.96 -18.43 -13.75
N ASN A 24 -17.50 -18.54 -12.54
CA ASN A 24 -17.65 -17.43 -11.62
C ASN A 24 -16.30 -17.06 -10.95
N LEU A 25 -15.50 -16.24 -11.59
CA LEU A 25 -14.23 -15.77 -11.07
C LEU A 25 -14.39 -14.75 -9.92
N MET A 26 -15.61 -14.32 -9.62
CA MET A 26 -15.87 -13.36 -8.53
C MET A 26 -15.96 -14.05 -7.16
N SER A 27 -16.10 -15.38 -7.13
CA SER A 27 -16.09 -16.13 -5.87
C SER A 27 -14.69 -16.09 -5.27
N LYS A 28 -14.58 -15.58 -4.03
CA LYS A 28 -13.32 -15.52 -3.29
C LYS A 28 -13.43 -16.36 -2.04
N ILE A 29 -12.48 -17.24 -1.84
CA ILE A 29 -12.29 -17.99 -0.62
C ILE A 29 -11.04 -17.44 0.07
N ALA A 30 -11.10 -17.24 1.37
CA ALA A 30 -9.97 -16.78 2.15
C ALA A 30 -9.71 -17.70 3.34
N PHE A 31 -8.46 -17.91 3.69
CA PHE A 31 -8.10 -18.61 4.92
C PHE A 31 -8.64 -17.86 6.14
N GLN A 32 -9.18 -18.62 7.08
CA GLN A 32 -9.53 -18.06 8.38
C GLN A 32 -8.24 -17.51 9.05
N LYS A 33 -8.34 -16.29 9.58
CA LYS A 33 -7.19 -15.63 10.26
C LYS A 33 -6.55 -16.50 11.36
N LYS A 34 -7.37 -17.34 12.02
CA LYS A 34 -6.90 -18.25 13.07
C LYS A 34 -5.97 -19.35 12.53
N LEU A 35 -6.22 -19.85 11.31
CA LEU A 35 -5.35 -20.84 10.66
C LEU A 35 -4.06 -20.21 10.17
N GLN A 36 -4.10 -18.98 9.67
CA GLN A 36 -2.91 -18.24 9.23
C GLN A 36 -1.90 -17.96 10.35
N GLN A 37 -2.33 -18.01 11.60
CA GLN A 37 -1.51 -17.79 12.78
C GLN A 37 -0.92 -19.09 13.34
N ASN A 38 -1.29 -20.25 12.81
CA ASN A 38 -0.76 -21.54 13.27
C ASN A 38 0.56 -21.84 12.56
N PHE A 39 1.67 -21.64 13.29
CA PHE A 39 3.03 -21.87 12.80
C PHE A 39 3.33 -23.34 12.44
N GLU A 40 2.57 -24.31 12.95
CA GLU A 40 2.78 -25.73 12.68
C GLU A 40 2.33 -26.14 11.28
N ILE A 41 1.45 -25.36 10.65
CA ILE A 41 0.89 -25.64 9.32
C ILE A 41 1.74 -25.02 8.21
N PHE A 42 2.54 -24.02 8.54
CA PHE A 42 3.24 -23.22 7.54
C PHE A 42 4.76 -23.28 7.70
N HIS A 43 5.43 -23.48 6.58
CA HIS A 43 6.89 -23.33 6.47
C HIS A 43 7.25 -21.97 5.88
N PRO A 44 8.14 -21.20 6.51
CA PRO A 44 8.64 -19.96 5.96
C PRO A 44 9.49 -20.24 4.71
N TYR A 45 9.30 -19.46 3.66
CA TYR A 45 10.12 -19.52 2.46
C TYR A 45 10.51 -18.08 2.06
N THR A 46 11.76 -17.91 1.65
CA THR A 46 12.24 -16.61 1.16
C THR A 46 12.44 -16.70 -0.36
N ILE A 47 11.63 -15.96 -1.10
CA ILE A 47 11.68 -15.89 -2.57
C ILE A 47 13.06 -15.41 -3.00
N GLN A 48 13.69 -16.15 -3.91
CA GLN A 48 14.92 -15.74 -4.56
C GLN A 48 14.62 -14.94 -5.83
N GLU A 49 15.62 -14.20 -6.32
CA GLU A 49 15.46 -13.44 -7.56
C GLU A 49 15.20 -14.39 -8.74
N GLY A 50 14.10 -14.17 -9.45
CA GLY A 50 13.65 -15.02 -10.55
C GLY A 50 12.70 -16.17 -10.16
N ASP A 51 12.44 -16.38 -8.86
CA ASP A 51 11.49 -17.39 -8.42
C ASP A 51 10.05 -17.01 -8.82
N ARG A 52 9.35 -18.00 -9.36
CA ARG A 52 7.94 -17.92 -9.70
C ARG A 52 7.14 -18.88 -8.83
N ALA A 53 5.88 -18.55 -8.58
CA ALA A 53 5.02 -19.38 -7.74
C ALA A 53 4.85 -20.81 -8.28
N ASP A 54 4.76 -20.99 -9.60
CA ASP A 54 4.70 -22.30 -10.27
C ASP A 54 5.99 -23.12 -10.07
N THR A 55 7.15 -22.45 -10.11
CA THR A 55 8.44 -23.10 -9.86
C THR A 55 8.58 -23.51 -8.39
N ILE A 56 8.20 -22.62 -7.47
CA ILE A 56 8.19 -22.92 -6.03
C ILE A 56 7.23 -24.08 -5.74
N ALA A 57 6.03 -24.06 -6.32
CA ALA A 57 5.04 -25.12 -6.17
C ALA A 57 5.58 -26.47 -6.66
N TYR A 58 6.24 -26.49 -7.82
CA TYR A 58 6.87 -27.70 -8.34
C TYR A 58 7.97 -28.23 -7.41
N LEU A 59 8.84 -27.35 -6.93
CA LEU A 59 9.96 -27.76 -6.06
C LEU A 59 9.49 -28.25 -4.69
N TYR A 60 8.44 -27.66 -4.14
CA TYR A 60 7.99 -27.96 -2.78
C TYR A 60 6.87 -29.00 -2.72
N TYR A 61 5.88 -28.93 -3.62
CA TYR A 61 4.72 -29.83 -3.66
C TYR A 61 4.87 -30.96 -4.71
N GLY A 62 5.83 -30.85 -5.62
CA GLY A 62 6.03 -31.81 -6.71
C GLY A 62 5.15 -31.57 -7.94
N ASP A 63 4.28 -30.58 -7.91
CA ASP A 63 3.39 -30.20 -9.02
C ASP A 63 3.26 -28.68 -9.12
N SER A 64 3.54 -28.14 -10.31
CA SER A 64 3.39 -26.71 -10.61
C SER A 64 1.94 -26.22 -10.55
N GLY A 65 0.96 -27.12 -10.65
CA GLY A 65 -0.48 -26.81 -10.51
C GLY A 65 -0.89 -26.33 -9.12
N TYR A 66 -0.03 -26.43 -8.11
CA TYR A 66 -0.25 -25.88 -6.76
C TYR A 66 0.22 -24.43 -6.59
N ASP A 67 0.53 -23.71 -7.66
CA ASP A 67 0.88 -22.27 -7.62
C ASP A 67 -0.22 -21.42 -6.95
N TRP A 68 -1.50 -21.76 -7.19
CA TRP A 68 -2.64 -21.11 -6.53
C TRP A 68 -2.58 -21.22 -5.01
N LEU A 69 -2.05 -22.35 -4.47
CA LEU A 69 -1.92 -22.56 -3.03
C LEU A 69 -0.85 -21.61 -2.45
N VAL A 70 0.23 -21.38 -3.18
CA VAL A 70 1.27 -20.41 -2.82
C VAL A 70 0.67 -19.00 -2.73
N TYR A 71 -0.11 -18.58 -3.73
CA TYR A 71 -0.80 -17.28 -3.70
C TYR A 71 -1.82 -17.18 -2.59
N TYR A 72 -2.63 -18.23 -2.44
CA TYR A 72 -3.72 -18.26 -1.46
C TYR A 72 -3.23 -18.16 -0.02
N CYS A 73 -2.16 -18.89 0.34
CA CYS A 73 -1.58 -18.83 1.70
C CYS A 73 -1.05 -17.46 2.09
N ASN A 74 -0.63 -16.68 1.10
CA ASN A 74 0.01 -15.39 1.30
C ASN A 74 -0.92 -14.21 1.01
N ASN A 75 -2.22 -14.47 0.75
CA ASN A 75 -3.22 -13.46 0.36
C ASN A 75 -2.81 -12.64 -0.86
N ILE A 76 -2.08 -13.24 -1.79
CA ILE A 76 -1.67 -12.61 -3.04
C ILE A 76 -2.87 -12.65 -3.98
N VAL A 77 -3.43 -11.48 -4.29
CA VAL A 77 -4.59 -11.33 -5.18
C VAL A 77 -4.17 -10.96 -6.57
N ASP A 78 -3.19 -10.08 -6.69
CA ASP A 78 -2.60 -9.65 -7.95
C ASP A 78 -1.13 -10.08 -8.01
N PRO A 79 -0.82 -11.20 -8.72
CA PRO A 79 0.55 -11.69 -8.83
C PRO A 79 1.54 -10.70 -9.46
N TYR A 80 1.07 -9.69 -10.21
CA TYR A 80 1.95 -8.70 -10.81
C TYR A 80 2.43 -7.65 -9.81
N TYR A 81 1.58 -7.28 -8.84
CA TYR A 81 1.89 -6.23 -7.88
C TYR A 81 2.13 -6.75 -6.47
N ASP A 82 1.50 -7.86 -6.07
CA ASP A 82 1.63 -8.43 -4.72
C ASP A 82 2.81 -9.40 -4.61
N TRP A 83 3.29 -9.96 -5.73
CA TRP A 83 4.49 -10.79 -5.75
C TRP A 83 5.77 -9.97 -5.62
N TYR A 84 6.85 -10.60 -5.14
CA TYR A 84 8.17 -9.99 -5.16
C TYR A 84 8.60 -9.67 -6.59
N MET A 85 9.00 -8.44 -6.80
CA MET A 85 9.50 -7.97 -8.08
C MET A 85 11.03 -8.11 -8.12
N ASP A 86 11.55 -8.77 -9.15
CA ASP A 86 12.98 -8.74 -9.44
C ASP A 86 13.48 -7.32 -9.72
N THR A 87 14.80 -7.14 -9.70
CA THR A 87 15.42 -5.81 -9.83
C THR A 87 14.98 -5.06 -11.11
N ASN A 88 14.81 -5.76 -12.23
CA ASN A 88 14.42 -5.13 -13.50
C ASN A 88 12.96 -4.69 -13.48
N THR A 89 12.06 -5.57 -13.04
CA THR A 89 10.63 -5.32 -12.92
C THR A 89 10.37 -4.19 -11.90
N PHE A 90 11.06 -4.21 -10.77
CA PHE A 90 10.98 -3.16 -9.77
C PHE A 90 11.42 -1.79 -10.31
N ASN A 91 12.52 -1.73 -11.06
CA ASN A 91 12.98 -0.49 -11.67
C ASN A 91 12.01 0.05 -12.72
N GLN A 92 11.35 -0.84 -13.49
CA GLN A 92 10.29 -0.45 -14.42
C GLN A 92 9.06 0.10 -13.68
N TYR A 93 8.63 -0.57 -12.61
CA TYR A 93 7.55 -0.11 -11.75
C TYR A 93 7.83 1.28 -11.17
N ILE A 94 9.02 1.49 -10.60
CA ILE A 94 9.44 2.79 -10.05
C ILE A 94 9.45 3.87 -11.14
N THR A 95 9.97 3.55 -12.32
CA THR A 95 10.02 4.52 -13.42
C THR A 95 8.63 4.89 -13.91
N SER A 96 7.73 3.92 -14.01
CA SER A 96 6.33 4.17 -14.39
C SER A 96 5.60 5.02 -13.35
N LYS A 97 5.82 4.75 -12.06
CA LYS A 97 5.09 5.42 -10.96
C LYS A 97 5.63 6.81 -10.65
N TYR A 98 6.94 7.03 -10.71
CA TYR A 98 7.60 8.25 -10.25
C TYR A 98 8.32 9.04 -11.36
N GLY A 99 8.27 8.56 -12.59
CA GLY A 99 8.88 9.18 -13.76
C GLY A 99 10.33 8.78 -13.99
N SER A 100 11.12 8.58 -12.93
CA SER A 100 12.48 8.02 -13.00
C SER A 100 12.96 7.52 -11.64
N ILE A 101 13.96 6.61 -11.67
CA ILE A 101 14.61 6.12 -10.45
C ILE A 101 15.28 7.27 -9.69
N THR A 102 15.93 8.19 -10.39
CA THR A 102 16.58 9.35 -9.76
C THR A 102 15.55 10.24 -9.06
N ALA A 103 14.42 10.53 -9.70
CA ALA A 103 13.34 11.32 -9.08
C ALA A 103 12.77 10.64 -7.83
N SER A 104 12.60 9.33 -7.83
CA SER A 104 12.11 8.60 -6.67
C SER A 104 13.11 8.56 -5.50
N LYS A 105 14.42 8.55 -5.78
CA LYS A 105 15.48 8.60 -4.76
C LYS A 105 15.68 9.97 -4.14
N THR A 106 15.43 11.04 -4.90
CA THR A 106 15.63 12.42 -4.43
C THR A 106 14.42 12.99 -3.69
N LYS A 107 13.23 12.45 -3.94
CA LYS A 107 12.00 12.91 -3.30
C LYS A 107 11.78 12.16 -1.99
N ILE A 108 11.78 12.88 -0.86
CA ILE A 108 11.50 12.34 0.48
C ILE A 108 10.00 12.13 0.62
N LYS A 109 9.60 10.92 1.00
CA LYS A 109 8.19 10.57 1.26
C LYS A 109 7.79 10.94 2.68
N PHE A 110 8.61 10.56 3.65
CA PHE A 110 8.40 10.85 5.07
C PHE A 110 9.74 10.81 5.83
N PHE A 111 9.70 11.31 7.05
CA PHE A 111 10.80 11.23 8.00
C PHE A 111 10.43 10.17 9.04
N ARG A 112 11.27 9.16 9.19
CA ARG A 112 11.09 8.07 10.14
C ARG A 112 11.95 8.30 11.38
N SER A 113 11.37 8.15 12.56
CA SER A 113 12.12 8.27 13.80
C SER A 113 13.11 7.13 13.95
N ASN A 114 14.37 7.48 14.14
CA ASN A 114 15.45 6.60 14.59
C ASN A 114 15.88 6.91 16.03
N TYR A 115 15.01 7.60 16.80
CA TYR A 115 15.27 7.94 18.18
C TYR A 115 15.48 6.69 19.02
N LEU A 116 16.74 6.41 19.32
CA LEU A 116 17.18 5.33 20.20
C LEU A 116 17.62 5.96 21.53
N ASN A 117 16.90 5.64 22.58
CA ASN A 117 17.25 5.94 23.95
C ASN A 117 17.28 4.62 24.72
N ASP A 118 18.18 4.47 25.68
CA ASP A 118 18.32 3.27 26.50
C ASP A 118 17.05 3.00 27.34
N ASP A 119 16.32 4.08 27.69
CA ASP A 119 15.06 3.96 28.44
C ASP A 119 13.89 3.58 27.52
N SER A 120 13.29 2.43 27.76
CA SER A 120 12.03 2.04 27.14
C SER A 120 10.81 2.67 27.84
N MET A 121 10.97 3.12 29.08
CA MET A 121 9.94 3.72 29.94
C MET A 121 10.54 4.86 30.76
N ILE A 122 9.73 5.91 30.98
CA ILE A 122 10.07 7.03 31.86
C ILE A 122 8.91 7.36 32.82
N SER A 123 9.25 7.98 33.95
CA SER A 123 8.26 8.43 34.93
C SER A 123 7.50 9.66 34.42
N PRO A 124 6.30 9.96 34.96
CA PRO A 124 5.58 11.19 34.65
C PRO A 124 6.40 12.46 34.93
N ALA A 125 7.22 12.45 35.94
CA ALA A 125 8.10 13.59 36.28
C ALA A 125 9.19 13.78 35.22
N ALA A 126 9.83 12.71 34.78
CA ALA A 126 10.82 12.76 33.70
C ALA A 126 10.21 13.23 32.36
N TYR A 127 8.99 12.78 32.06
CA TYR A 127 8.26 13.24 30.87
C TYR A 127 7.97 14.74 30.90
N GLN A 128 7.62 15.30 32.07
CA GLN A 128 7.37 16.73 32.18
C GLN A 128 8.62 17.58 31.94
N ALA A 129 9.80 17.04 32.23
CA ALA A 129 11.07 17.72 32.02
C ALA A 129 11.52 17.75 30.52
N LEU A 130 10.89 16.94 29.65
CA LEU A 130 11.19 16.90 28.22
C LEU A 130 10.66 18.15 27.51
N SER A 131 11.35 18.56 26.43
CA SER A 131 10.84 19.59 25.51
C SER A 131 9.52 19.13 24.86
N SER A 132 8.75 20.12 24.35
CA SER A 132 7.47 19.82 23.68
C SER A 132 7.66 18.90 22.46
N SER A 133 8.77 19.05 21.75
CA SER A 133 9.14 18.23 20.59
C SER A 133 9.54 16.80 20.99
N GLN A 134 10.32 16.63 22.06
CA GLN A 134 10.74 15.32 22.57
C GLN A 134 9.57 14.51 23.14
N LYS A 135 8.54 15.15 23.67
CA LYS A 135 7.32 14.48 24.19
C LYS A 135 6.62 13.62 23.13
N ARG A 136 6.78 13.90 21.84
CA ARG A 136 6.19 13.11 20.74
C ARG A 136 6.64 11.65 20.72
N PHE A 137 7.84 11.34 21.19
CA PHE A 137 8.39 9.97 21.18
C PHE A 137 7.80 9.06 22.26
N TRP A 138 6.99 9.60 23.14
CA TRP A 138 6.47 8.91 24.30
C TRP A 138 4.94 8.80 24.25
N ARG A 139 4.42 7.69 24.76
CA ARG A 139 3.00 7.42 24.93
C ARG A 139 2.69 7.18 26.40
N GLY A 140 1.70 7.88 26.93
CA GLY A 140 1.20 7.66 28.30
C GLY A 140 0.53 6.30 28.44
N VAL A 141 0.81 5.61 29.52
CA VAL A 141 0.13 4.38 29.94
C VAL A 141 -0.69 4.70 31.18
N THR A 142 -1.99 4.49 31.11
CA THR A 142 -2.93 4.76 32.18
C THR A 142 -3.11 3.56 33.10
N GLY A 143 -3.27 3.80 34.39
CA GLY A 143 -3.69 2.82 35.37
C GLY A 143 -5.21 2.57 35.33
N MET A 144 -5.69 1.73 36.25
CA MET A 144 -7.13 1.40 36.37
C MET A 144 -7.98 2.61 36.76
N ASP A 145 -7.38 3.62 37.38
CA ASP A 145 -7.98 4.88 37.83
C ASP A 145 -7.92 6.00 36.77
N ASN A 146 -7.56 5.65 35.51
CA ASN A 146 -7.31 6.60 34.41
C ASN A 146 -6.18 7.62 34.66
N THR A 147 -5.37 7.47 35.69
CA THR A 147 -4.16 8.28 35.86
C THR A 147 -3.01 7.73 35.03
N ILE A 148 -2.14 8.62 34.54
CA ILE A 148 -0.94 8.19 33.81
C ILE A 148 0.09 7.73 34.84
N ILE A 149 0.43 6.44 34.80
CA ILE A 149 1.39 5.82 35.73
C ILE A 149 2.83 5.86 35.20
N ARG A 150 3.00 5.84 33.88
CA ARG A 150 4.31 5.91 33.21
C ARG A 150 4.13 6.33 31.76
N TYR A 151 5.25 6.63 31.10
CA TYR A 151 5.31 6.82 29.66
C TYR A 151 6.20 5.76 29.04
N GLU A 152 5.75 5.18 27.94
CA GLU A 152 6.49 4.19 27.15
C GLU A 152 6.91 4.81 25.83
N ARG A 153 8.12 4.45 25.36
CA ARG A 153 8.61 4.89 24.06
C ARG A 153 7.75 4.30 22.95
N LYS A 154 7.34 5.13 22.01
CA LYS A 154 6.70 4.67 20.78
C LYS A 154 7.74 3.90 19.96
N LYS A 155 7.33 2.75 19.40
CA LYS A 155 8.22 1.94 18.56
C LYS A 155 8.53 2.62 17.22
N GLU A 156 7.51 3.30 16.68
CA GLU A 156 7.60 3.99 15.40
C GLU A 156 6.92 5.37 15.52
N ASP A 157 7.56 6.36 14.91
CA ASP A 157 6.98 7.69 14.74
C ASP A 157 7.40 8.20 13.36
N VAL A 158 6.43 8.67 12.59
CA VAL A 158 6.61 9.12 11.22
C VAL A 158 6.07 10.53 11.07
N ILE A 159 6.84 11.40 10.44
CA ILE A 159 6.40 12.72 9.99
C ILE A 159 6.30 12.68 8.47
N PHE A 160 5.09 12.80 7.94
CA PHE A 160 4.92 12.88 6.49
C PHE A 160 5.55 14.16 5.91
N ASN A 161 6.27 14.01 4.82
CA ASN A 161 6.86 15.14 4.13
C ASN A 161 5.79 15.85 3.29
N THR A 162 5.26 16.96 3.81
CA THR A 162 4.25 17.75 3.11
C THR A 162 4.85 18.69 2.06
N ASN A 163 6.18 18.80 1.93
CA ASN A 163 6.83 19.61 0.89
C ASN A 163 6.50 19.12 -0.53
N MET A 164 6.12 17.84 -0.65
CA MET A 164 5.69 17.24 -1.92
C MET A 164 4.17 17.31 -2.13
N VAL A 165 3.43 17.77 -1.13
CA VAL A 165 1.97 17.88 -1.16
C VAL A 165 1.61 19.31 -1.55
N LYS A 166 0.69 19.45 -2.51
CA LYS A 166 0.15 20.75 -2.90
C LYS A 166 -1.32 20.83 -2.52
N GLN A 167 -1.67 21.97 -1.96
CA GLN A 167 -3.06 22.33 -1.73
C GLN A 167 -3.48 23.27 -2.85
N LEU A 168 -4.48 22.87 -3.58
CA LEU A 168 -5.10 23.65 -4.66
C LEU A 168 -6.40 24.25 -4.13
N SER A 169 -6.60 25.54 -4.36
CA SER A 169 -7.96 26.12 -4.28
C SER A 169 -8.61 25.92 -5.63
N ILE A 170 -9.76 25.29 -5.63
CA ILE A 170 -10.47 24.90 -6.85
C ILE A 170 -11.89 25.45 -6.90
N SER A 171 -12.43 25.58 -8.10
CA SER A 171 -13.85 25.77 -8.34
C SER A 171 -14.31 24.72 -9.36
N LEU A 172 -15.24 23.87 -8.95
CA LEU A 172 -15.74 22.78 -9.81
C LEU A 172 -16.48 23.35 -11.03
N VAL A 173 -16.21 22.77 -12.17
CA VAL A 173 -16.99 22.99 -13.40
C VAL A 173 -18.07 21.91 -13.45
N GLY A 174 -19.23 22.22 -12.89
CA GLY A 174 -20.31 21.25 -12.68
C GLY A 174 -20.39 20.75 -11.23
N ASN A 175 -21.11 19.63 -11.03
CA ASN A 175 -21.39 19.10 -9.68
C ASN A 175 -20.55 17.88 -9.28
N THR A 176 -19.68 17.41 -10.18
CA THR A 176 -18.88 16.22 -9.93
C THR A 176 -17.65 16.60 -9.12
N GLN A 177 -17.41 15.88 -8.02
CA GLN A 177 -16.23 16.04 -7.16
C GLN A 177 -15.16 15.02 -7.51
N PHE A 178 -13.90 15.39 -7.25
CA PHE A 178 -12.79 14.44 -7.32
C PHE A 178 -12.91 13.37 -6.25
N THR A 179 -12.47 12.15 -6.58
CA THR A 179 -12.40 11.04 -5.65
C THR A 179 -10.99 10.90 -5.07
N THR A 180 -10.88 10.44 -3.82
CA THR A 180 -9.59 10.17 -3.19
C THR A 180 -8.89 9.02 -3.92
N ASN A 181 -7.57 9.12 -4.07
CA ASN A 181 -6.68 8.18 -4.77
C ASN A 181 -6.87 8.12 -6.29
N GLU A 182 -7.68 8.99 -6.89
CA GLU A 182 -7.69 9.10 -8.35
C GLU A 182 -6.52 9.94 -8.86
N TYR A 183 -6.13 9.71 -10.12
CA TYR A 183 -5.20 10.60 -10.81
C TYR A 183 -5.95 11.79 -11.39
N VAL A 184 -5.34 12.97 -11.24
CA VAL A 184 -5.77 14.20 -11.89
C VAL A 184 -4.71 14.65 -12.88
N ILE A 185 -5.18 15.25 -13.97
CA ILE A 185 -4.31 15.74 -15.04
C ILE A 185 -4.63 17.19 -15.37
N GLN A 186 -3.61 17.92 -15.80
CA GLN A 186 -3.78 19.23 -16.46
C GLN A 186 -3.25 19.15 -17.88
N ARG A 187 -4.02 19.71 -18.80
CA ARG A 187 -3.68 19.75 -20.22
C ARG A 187 -3.57 21.17 -20.73
N SER A 188 -2.60 21.40 -21.64
CA SER A 188 -2.53 22.59 -22.49
C SER A 188 -2.82 22.14 -23.92
N GLY A 189 -4.06 22.32 -24.36
CA GLY A 189 -4.56 21.69 -25.58
C GLY A 189 -4.58 20.16 -25.44
N LEU A 190 -3.88 19.46 -26.32
CA LEU A 190 -3.77 17.98 -26.30
C LEU A 190 -2.61 17.44 -25.47
N ILE A 191 -1.74 18.33 -24.93
CA ILE A 191 -0.53 17.94 -24.21
C ILE A 191 -0.81 17.94 -22.73
N THR A 192 -0.52 16.81 -22.04
CA THR A 192 -0.52 16.76 -20.58
C THR A 192 0.71 17.49 -20.04
N VAL A 193 0.47 18.56 -19.30
CA VAL A 193 1.55 19.40 -18.69
C VAL A 193 1.84 19.01 -17.25
N GLY A 194 0.90 18.40 -16.58
CA GLY A 194 1.07 17.91 -15.22
C GLY A 194 0.04 16.84 -14.85
N SER A 195 0.44 15.95 -13.95
CA SER A 195 -0.42 14.95 -13.33
C SER A 195 -0.10 14.81 -11.85
N ALA A 196 -1.06 14.34 -11.07
CA ALA A 196 -0.90 14.13 -9.64
C ALA A 196 -1.96 13.14 -9.13
N GLU A 197 -1.80 12.67 -7.90
CA GLU A 197 -2.75 11.82 -7.21
C GLU A 197 -3.51 12.63 -6.15
N VAL A 198 -4.82 12.45 -6.06
CA VAL A 198 -5.68 13.14 -5.10
C VAL A 198 -5.59 12.46 -3.73
N SER A 199 -5.09 13.19 -2.73
CA SER A 199 -5.11 12.74 -1.33
C SER A 199 -6.44 13.08 -0.63
N PHE A 200 -7.00 14.24 -0.98
CA PHE A 200 -8.27 14.72 -0.44
C PHE A 200 -8.87 15.74 -1.41
N ALA A 201 -10.17 15.73 -1.55
CA ALA A 201 -10.89 16.78 -2.30
C ALA A 201 -12.25 17.08 -1.69
N ASN A 202 -12.66 18.33 -1.82
CA ASN A 202 -14.01 18.81 -1.61
C ASN A 202 -14.38 19.81 -2.71
N SER A 203 -15.49 20.55 -2.56
CA SER A 203 -15.95 21.51 -3.56
C SER A 203 -15.02 22.71 -3.80
N THR A 204 -14.12 23.02 -2.88
CA THR A 204 -13.27 24.23 -2.90
C THR A 204 -11.77 23.96 -2.77
N VAL A 205 -11.39 22.79 -2.29
CA VAL A 205 -9.99 22.43 -2.02
C VAL A 205 -9.73 21.05 -2.59
N CYS A 206 -8.58 20.90 -3.27
CA CYS A 206 -8.01 19.62 -3.68
C CYS A 206 -6.57 19.53 -3.17
N ILE A 207 -6.27 18.50 -2.39
CA ILE A 207 -4.91 18.21 -1.92
C ILE A 207 -4.36 17.10 -2.77
N ILE A 208 -3.23 17.37 -3.41
CA ILE A 208 -2.57 16.44 -4.34
C ILE A 208 -1.17 16.10 -3.88
N ASN A 209 -0.76 14.89 -4.15
CA ASN A 209 0.60 14.38 -3.96
C ASN A 209 1.16 13.81 -5.26
N ASN A 210 2.39 13.31 -5.22
CA ASN A 210 3.07 12.64 -6.33
C ASN A 210 2.97 13.39 -7.66
N VAL A 211 3.21 14.71 -7.60
CA VAL A 211 3.09 15.59 -8.75
C VAL A 211 4.19 15.29 -9.77
N LEU A 212 3.79 14.98 -10.99
CA LEU A 212 4.63 14.85 -12.18
C LEU A 212 4.35 16.02 -13.13
N GLY A 213 5.39 16.64 -13.65
CA GLY A 213 5.25 17.84 -14.46
C GLY A 213 4.88 19.07 -13.63
N THR A 214 4.08 19.98 -14.18
CA THR A 214 3.71 21.23 -13.52
C THR A 214 2.20 21.37 -13.40
N ILE A 215 1.72 21.52 -12.16
CA ILE A 215 0.35 21.93 -11.87
C ILE A 215 0.30 23.42 -11.61
N SER A 216 -0.52 24.14 -12.35
CA SER A 216 -0.62 25.60 -12.34
C SER A 216 -2.06 26.11 -12.32
N THR A 217 -2.24 27.40 -12.20
CA THR A 217 -3.56 28.06 -12.27
C THR A 217 -4.04 28.29 -13.71
N SER A 218 -3.20 27.99 -14.72
CA SER A 218 -3.50 28.31 -16.12
C SER A 218 -4.42 27.31 -16.82
N ASN A 219 -4.52 26.11 -16.29
CA ASN A 219 -5.29 25.02 -16.92
C ASN A 219 -6.23 24.38 -15.91
N ASN A 220 -7.32 23.81 -16.43
CA ASN A 220 -8.25 23.05 -15.59
C ASN A 220 -7.63 21.75 -15.12
N LEU A 221 -8.07 21.32 -13.94
CA LEU A 221 -7.76 20.00 -13.37
C LEU A 221 -8.85 19.01 -13.75
N GLU A 222 -8.49 17.87 -14.32
CA GLU A 222 -9.42 16.83 -14.79
C GLU A 222 -9.17 15.54 -14.01
N GLY A 223 -10.22 14.96 -13.42
CA GLY A 223 -10.18 13.67 -12.73
C GLY A 223 -10.28 12.50 -13.70
N SER A 224 -9.40 11.51 -13.55
CA SER A 224 -9.32 10.35 -14.46
C SER A 224 -10.44 9.33 -14.24
N GLN A 225 -10.99 9.24 -13.05
CA GLN A 225 -12.05 8.28 -12.69
C GLN A 225 -13.39 8.96 -12.49
N SER A 226 -13.42 10.06 -11.75
CA SER A 226 -14.63 10.81 -11.45
C SER A 226 -15.18 11.57 -12.67
N GLY A 227 -14.32 11.90 -13.64
CA GLY A 227 -14.64 12.85 -14.71
C GLY A 227 -14.85 14.28 -14.19
N ALA A 228 -14.47 14.56 -12.94
CA ALA A 228 -14.54 15.89 -12.36
C ALA A 228 -13.64 16.85 -13.12
N ASN A 229 -14.09 18.10 -13.24
CA ASN A 229 -13.33 19.19 -13.86
C ASN A 229 -13.39 20.40 -12.93
N ALA A 230 -12.25 21.06 -12.73
CA ALA A 230 -12.16 22.25 -11.89
C ALA A 230 -11.17 23.26 -12.41
N THR A 231 -11.50 24.54 -12.25
CA THR A 231 -10.51 25.62 -12.39
C THR A 231 -9.67 25.71 -11.13
N VAL A 232 -8.39 25.98 -11.28
CA VAL A 232 -7.43 26.13 -10.17
C VAL A 232 -7.15 27.62 -9.97
N SER A 233 -7.48 28.14 -8.79
CA SER A 233 -7.28 29.56 -8.46
C SER A 233 -5.96 29.80 -7.70
N SER A 234 -5.48 28.81 -6.94
CA SER A 234 -4.17 28.89 -6.28
C SER A 234 -3.52 27.52 -6.13
N VAL A 235 -2.18 27.52 -6.09
CA VAL A 235 -1.36 26.34 -5.87
C VAL A 235 -0.40 26.64 -4.73
N ASN A 236 -0.62 26.07 -3.56
CA ASN A 236 0.19 26.26 -2.37
C ASN A 236 0.95 24.98 -2.05
N THR A 237 2.26 25.04 -1.85
CA THR A 237 3.02 23.91 -1.33
C THR A 237 2.92 23.90 0.19
N LEU A 238 2.50 22.78 0.78
CA LEU A 238 2.55 22.62 2.22
C LEU A 238 3.99 22.40 2.65
N SER A 239 4.37 22.97 3.80
CA SER A 239 5.74 22.83 4.32
C SER A 239 5.75 21.98 5.57
N THR A 240 6.68 21.02 5.64
CA THR A 240 6.98 20.26 6.85
C THR A 240 8.25 20.83 7.47
N SER A 241 8.20 21.14 8.75
CA SER A 241 9.38 21.47 9.55
C SER A 241 9.49 20.50 10.72
N ILE A 242 10.70 19.99 10.93
CA ILE A 242 11.05 19.22 12.11
C ILE A 242 11.77 20.20 13.06
N ALA A 243 11.39 20.19 14.34
CA ALA A 243 12.03 21.04 15.33
C ALA A 243 13.52 20.70 15.43
N ALA A 244 14.38 21.73 15.51
CA ALA A 244 15.83 21.58 15.43
C ALA A 244 16.42 20.66 16.51
N ASP A 245 15.80 20.63 17.70
CA ASP A 245 16.25 19.79 18.83
C ASP A 245 15.97 18.28 18.64
N ILE A 246 15.13 17.92 17.67
CA ILE A 246 14.81 16.53 17.36
C ILE A 246 15.16 16.11 15.93
N GLN A 247 15.68 17.02 15.12
CA GLN A 247 15.98 16.75 13.70
C GLN A 247 16.92 15.57 13.51
N SER A 248 17.95 15.44 14.38
CA SER A 248 18.91 14.33 14.33
C SER A 248 18.32 12.96 14.66
N TYR A 249 17.11 12.92 15.19
CA TYR A 249 16.39 11.68 15.52
C TYR A 249 15.47 11.19 14.40
N PHE A 250 15.53 11.84 13.24
CA PHE A 250 14.77 11.43 12.08
C PHE A 250 15.71 11.13 10.91
N GLU A 251 15.40 10.06 10.21
CA GLU A 251 16.01 9.72 8.93
C GLU A 251 15.04 10.03 7.78
N ASP A 252 15.59 10.48 6.69
CA ASP A 252 14.84 10.72 5.46
C ASP A 252 14.58 9.40 4.77
N VAL A 253 13.32 9.11 4.46
CA VAL A 253 12.91 7.94 3.69
C VAL A 253 12.39 8.41 2.34
N SER A 254 13.12 8.09 1.30
CA SER A 254 12.73 8.42 -0.07
C SER A 254 11.57 7.53 -0.55
N PHE A 255 10.92 7.93 -1.66
CA PHE A 255 9.92 7.07 -2.29
C PHE A 255 10.53 5.75 -2.77
N TYR A 256 11.75 5.77 -3.27
CA TYR A 256 12.46 4.56 -3.69
C TYR A 256 12.70 3.59 -2.52
N GLU A 257 13.22 4.08 -1.41
CA GLU A 257 13.47 3.28 -0.21
C GLU A 257 12.20 2.66 0.34
N TYR A 258 11.13 3.44 0.44
CA TYR A 258 9.82 2.95 0.87
C TYR A 258 9.28 1.82 -0.02
N GLU A 259 9.28 2.01 -1.33
CA GLU A 259 8.81 0.97 -2.26
C GLU A 259 9.73 -0.26 -2.24
N ASN A 260 11.03 -0.05 -2.09
CA ASN A 260 12.00 -1.14 -1.95
C ASN A 260 11.78 -1.95 -0.66
N GLU A 261 11.53 -1.28 0.46
CA GLU A 261 11.19 -1.96 1.72
C GLU A 261 9.90 -2.80 1.58
N LEU A 262 8.88 -2.26 0.92
CA LEU A 262 7.65 -3.01 0.64
C LEU A 262 7.91 -4.21 -0.27
N ASN A 263 8.75 -4.05 -1.29
CA ASN A 263 9.11 -5.15 -2.18
C ASN A 263 9.92 -6.23 -1.45
N GLU A 264 10.87 -5.84 -0.61
CA GLU A 264 11.66 -6.79 0.20
C GLU A 264 10.79 -7.57 1.21
N GLN A 265 9.75 -6.95 1.76
CA GLN A 265 8.81 -7.64 2.65
C GLN A 265 8.05 -8.77 1.93
N LYS A 266 7.79 -8.62 0.63
CA LYS A 266 7.11 -9.64 -0.20
C LYS A 266 7.96 -10.90 -0.42
N LYS A 267 9.28 -10.86 -0.18
CA LYS A 267 10.14 -12.04 -0.24
C LYS A 267 9.77 -13.11 0.77
N ASN A 268 9.24 -12.69 1.92
CA ASN A 268 8.95 -13.61 3.00
C ASN A 268 7.54 -14.17 2.87
N ILE A 269 7.43 -15.34 2.27
CA ILE A 269 6.18 -16.05 2.09
C ILE A 269 6.09 -17.27 3.00
N LYS A 270 4.90 -17.83 3.06
CA LYS A 270 4.61 -19.07 3.78
C LYS A 270 4.12 -20.12 2.80
N LEU A 271 4.61 -21.34 2.96
CA LEU A 271 4.13 -22.50 2.22
C LEU A 271 3.41 -23.42 3.19
N ILE A 272 2.28 -24.00 2.78
CA ILE A 272 1.57 -24.98 3.59
C ILE A 272 2.37 -26.28 3.61
N ASP A 273 2.44 -26.95 4.75
CA ASP A 273 3.03 -28.28 4.86
C ASP A 273 2.30 -29.26 3.93
N VAL A 274 3.08 -30.05 3.21
CA VAL A 274 2.59 -31.03 2.21
C VAL A 274 1.53 -31.96 2.79
N ALA A 275 1.63 -32.31 4.09
CA ALA A 275 0.67 -33.18 4.78
C ALA A 275 -0.78 -32.61 4.80
N TYR A 276 -0.94 -31.30 4.73
CA TYR A 276 -2.25 -30.63 4.79
C TYR A 276 -2.83 -30.25 3.42
N VAL A 277 -2.05 -30.38 2.34
CA VAL A 277 -2.48 -29.98 0.99
C VAL A 277 -3.78 -30.67 0.55
N GLY A 278 -3.85 -31.99 0.72
CA GLY A 278 -5.05 -32.75 0.33
C GLY A 278 -6.31 -32.36 1.09
N ALA A 279 -6.20 -32.08 2.39
CA ALA A 279 -7.32 -31.62 3.21
C ALA A 279 -7.81 -30.24 2.78
N ILE A 280 -6.89 -29.33 2.51
CA ILE A 280 -7.22 -27.97 2.06
C ILE A 280 -7.82 -27.97 0.66
N GLU A 281 -7.32 -28.81 -0.24
CA GLU A 281 -7.89 -28.98 -1.58
C GLU A 281 -9.33 -29.48 -1.52
N GLN A 282 -9.63 -30.43 -0.61
CA GLN A 282 -10.99 -30.93 -0.44
C GLN A 282 -11.91 -29.85 0.14
N GLU A 283 -11.49 -29.15 1.20
CA GLU A 283 -12.27 -28.06 1.80
C GLU A 283 -12.53 -26.93 0.79
N PHE A 284 -11.54 -26.63 -0.05
CA PHE A 284 -11.67 -25.65 -1.12
C PHE A 284 -12.73 -26.05 -2.16
N LYS A 285 -12.75 -27.33 -2.56
CA LYS A 285 -13.77 -27.87 -3.47
C LYS A 285 -15.17 -27.81 -2.85
N ASP A 286 -15.29 -28.17 -1.58
CA ASP A 286 -16.57 -28.15 -0.85
C ASP A 286 -17.13 -26.74 -0.72
N LEU A 287 -16.28 -25.75 -0.40
CA LEU A 287 -16.68 -24.35 -0.29
C LEU A 287 -17.07 -23.72 -1.64
N LEU A 288 -16.45 -24.16 -2.74
CA LEU A 288 -16.81 -23.67 -4.08
C LEU A 288 -18.08 -24.29 -4.62
N SER A 289 -18.46 -25.48 -4.12
CA SER A 289 -19.66 -26.21 -4.55
C SER A 289 -20.91 -25.85 -3.74
N SER A 290 -20.76 -25.16 -2.61
CA SER A 290 -21.84 -24.67 -1.75
C SER A 290 -22.42 -23.34 -2.22
#